data_58b47e73173560ca4e389be304c4ff73
#
_entry.id   58b47e73173560ca4e389be304c4ff73
#
_cell.length_a   1.000
_cell.length_b   1.000
_cell.length_c   1.000
_cell.angle_alpha   90.00
_cell.angle_beta   90.00
_cell.angle_gamma   90.00
#
_symmetry.space_group_name_H-M   'P 1'
#
loop_
_entity.id
_entity.type
_entity.pdbx_description
1 polymer ?
#
loop_
_entity_poly.entity_id
_entity_poly.type
_entity_poly.pdbx_seq_one_letter_code
_entity_poly.pdbx_strand_id
1 'polypeptide(L)'
;ISLCPAVTETLFALGLKEEIVGRTQYCIFPANEVATVPKVGGTKQIQLEKIVELQPDLIICEKEENTKEMVEQLAKHFPVYVAQVESVADAHRMIRDIGTLVNRLDEANTLLTQVTQAFSALPKHTGRIAYMMWRKPYMVVGAPTYIDSVLTTLGFTNPFVHFEGRYPTVTIDDLQQAQLDYLFL
;
A
#
# COMPACT_ATOMS: atom_id res chain seq x y z
N ILE A 1 -3.80 15.95 -1.65
CA ILE A 1 -2.47 15.51 -1.15
C ILE A 1 -2.46 14.01 -0.95
N SER A 2 -1.37 13.36 -1.33
CA SER A 2 -1.13 11.92 -1.12
C SER A 2 -0.03 11.67 -0.11
N LEU A 3 -0.30 10.88 0.94
CA LEU A 3 0.65 10.57 2.01
C LEU A 3 1.18 9.12 1.96
N CYS A 4 0.96 8.42 0.83
CA CYS A 4 1.45 7.06 0.60
C CYS A 4 1.94 6.90 -0.85
N PRO A 5 3.08 6.21 -1.11
CA PRO A 5 3.59 5.98 -2.47
C PRO A 5 2.57 5.32 -3.40
N ALA A 6 1.97 4.20 -3.00
CA ALA A 6 0.99 3.48 -3.81
C ALA A 6 -0.24 4.34 -4.18
N VAL A 7 -0.70 5.18 -3.25
CA VAL A 7 -1.79 6.15 -3.50
C VAL A 7 -1.35 7.19 -4.53
N THR A 8 -0.12 7.71 -4.41
CA THR A 8 0.41 8.68 -5.38
C THR A 8 0.44 8.09 -6.79
N GLU A 9 0.97 6.89 -6.95
CA GLU A 9 1.01 6.20 -8.25
C GLU A 9 -0.41 5.94 -8.80
N THR A 10 -1.35 5.57 -7.95
CA THR A 10 -2.77 5.41 -8.31
C THR A 10 -3.35 6.72 -8.85
N LEU A 11 -3.14 7.84 -8.17
CA LEU A 11 -3.64 9.16 -8.62
C LEU A 11 -3.05 9.56 -9.98
N PHE A 12 -1.76 9.32 -10.23
CA PHE A 12 -1.17 9.52 -11.54
C PHE A 12 -1.79 8.61 -12.60
N ALA A 13 -2.02 7.33 -12.29
CA ALA A 13 -2.68 6.40 -13.19
C ALA A 13 -4.13 6.79 -13.52
N LEU A 14 -4.80 7.51 -12.62
CA LEU A 14 -6.12 8.09 -12.82
C LEU A 14 -6.09 9.44 -13.58
N GLY A 15 -4.92 9.90 -14.01
CA GLY A 15 -4.76 11.14 -14.80
C GLY A 15 -4.82 12.42 -13.99
N LEU A 16 -4.55 12.39 -12.69
CA LEU A 16 -4.67 13.54 -11.77
C LEU A 16 -3.34 14.26 -11.51
N LYS A 17 -2.46 14.30 -12.49
CA LYS A 17 -1.13 14.88 -12.36
C LYS A 17 -1.14 16.31 -11.81
N GLU A 18 -1.99 17.15 -12.37
CA GLU A 18 -2.05 18.58 -12.06
C GLU A 18 -2.80 18.86 -10.74
N GLU A 19 -3.61 17.91 -10.28
CA GLU A 19 -4.40 18.02 -9.05
C GLU A 19 -3.65 17.57 -7.80
N ILE A 20 -2.48 16.92 -7.95
CA ILE A 20 -1.65 16.48 -6.82
C ILE A 20 -0.82 17.65 -6.31
N VAL A 21 -1.32 18.40 -5.33
CA VAL A 21 -0.65 19.60 -4.78
C VAL A 21 0.42 19.26 -3.73
N GLY A 22 0.48 18.02 -3.24
CA GLY A 22 1.50 17.62 -2.25
C GLY A 22 1.64 16.11 -2.10
N ARG A 23 2.86 15.67 -1.73
CA ARG A 23 3.20 14.26 -1.56
C ARG A 23 4.26 14.05 -0.48
N THR A 24 4.46 12.80 -0.03
CA THR A 24 5.60 12.51 0.84
C THR A 24 6.92 12.44 0.06
N GLN A 25 8.05 12.53 0.77
CA GLN A 25 9.37 12.35 0.14
C GLN A 25 9.59 10.95 -0.43
N TYR A 26 8.82 9.96 0.02
CA TYR A 26 8.89 8.56 -0.43
C TYR A 26 8.04 8.27 -1.67
N CYS A 27 7.17 9.18 -2.06
CA CYS A 27 6.44 9.10 -3.31
C CYS A 27 7.38 9.51 -4.46
N ILE A 28 8.07 8.55 -5.05
CA ILE A 28 9.14 8.77 -6.03
C ILE A 28 8.75 8.36 -7.46
N PHE A 29 7.57 7.80 -7.64
CA PHE A 29 7.06 7.40 -8.95
C PHE A 29 5.69 8.05 -9.25
N PRO A 30 5.42 8.28 -10.54
CA PRO A 30 6.31 8.22 -11.71
C PRO A 30 7.39 9.31 -11.64
N ALA A 31 8.66 8.92 -11.82
CA ALA A 31 9.83 9.72 -11.39
C ALA A 31 9.88 11.14 -11.95
N ASN A 32 9.63 11.31 -13.25
CA ASN A 32 9.73 12.61 -13.90
C ASN A 32 8.56 13.55 -13.53
N GLU A 33 7.37 12.99 -13.33
CA GLU A 33 6.15 13.75 -13.09
C GLU A 33 6.01 14.13 -11.62
N VAL A 34 6.26 13.16 -10.73
CA VAL A 34 6.18 13.36 -9.28
C VAL A 34 7.26 14.32 -8.74
N ALA A 35 8.37 14.49 -9.47
CA ALA A 35 9.46 15.36 -9.06
C ALA A 35 9.03 16.82 -8.87
N THR A 36 8.04 17.28 -9.62
CA THR A 36 7.51 18.65 -9.57
C THR A 36 6.53 18.90 -8.43
N VAL A 37 5.99 17.83 -7.83
CA VAL A 37 4.99 17.92 -6.76
C VAL A 37 5.67 18.27 -5.42
N PRO A 38 5.20 19.28 -4.69
CA PRO A 38 5.76 19.69 -3.39
C PRO A 38 5.81 18.54 -2.37
N LYS A 39 6.94 18.44 -1.64
CA LYS A 39 7.09 17.47 -0.54
C LYS A 39 6.53 18.05 0.75
N VAL A 40 5.66 17.33 1.43
CA VAL A 40 5.01 17.74 2.68
C VAL A 40 5.46 16.92 3.90
N GLY A 41 6.58 16.20 3.78
CA GLY A 41 7.15 15.39 4.85
C GLY A 41 7.35 13.93 4.45
N GLY A 42 7.35 13.05 5.44
CA GLY A 42 7.42 11.59 5.29
C GLY A 42 6.08 10.90 5.54
N THR A 43 6.08 9.56 5.53
CA THR A 43 4.87 8.77 5.80
C THR A 43 4.51 8.73 7.29
N LYS A 44 5.49 8.92 8.18
CA LYS A 44 5.29 8.90 9.65
C LYS A 44 5.43 10.29 10.29
N GLN A 45 5.83 11.30 9.53
CA GLN A 45 6.01 12.67 10.02
C GLN A 45 5.76 13.68 8.90
N ILE A 46 4.84 14.61 9.13
CA ILE A 46 4.40 15.62 8.16
C ILE A 46 4.82 17.04 8.58
N GLN A 47 4.82 17.95 7.62
CA GLN A 47 4.97 19.39 7.79
C GLN A 47 3.57 20.04 7.69
N LEU A 48 2.86 20.13 8.82
CA LEU A 48 1.46 20.56 8.84
C LEU A 48 1.29 21.96 8.26
N GLU A 49 2.17 22.89 8.58
CA GLU A 49 2.11 24.29 8.10
C GLU A 49 2.12 24.32 6.57
N LYS A 50 2.96 23.51 5.97
CA LYS A 50 3.07 23.41 4.52
C LYS A 50 1.81 22.80 3.89
N ILE A 51 1.20 21.81 4.54
CA ILE A 51 -0.08 21.24 4.11
C ILE A 51 -1.18 22.31 4.16
N VAL A 52 -1.20 23.10 5.23
CA VAL A 52 -2.17 24.21 5.39
C VAL A 52 -1.98 25.27 4.31
N GLU A 53 -0.74 25.64 3.97
CA GLU A 53 -0.44 26.58 2.87
C GLU A 53 -0.92 26.10 1.51
N LEU A 54 -0.86 24.78 1.26
CA LEU A 54 -1.30 24.17 0.01
C LEU A 54 -2.83 24.04 -0.12
N GLN A 55 -3.58 24.23 0.95
CA GLN A 55 -5.06 24.19 1.01
C GLN A 55 -5.69 23.03 0.22
N PRO A 56 -5.37 21.78 0.54
CA PRO A 56 -5.89 20.64 -0.20
C PRO A 56 -7.39 20.45 0.05
N ASP A 57 -8.14 20.08 -0.99
CA ASP A 57 -9.55 19.67 -0.86
C ASP A 57 -9.69 18.27 -0.26
N LEU A 58 -8.68 17.43 -0.42
CA LEU A 58 -8.66 16.05 0.07
C LEU A 58 -7.22 15.62 0.40
N ILE A 59 -7.08 14.91 1.52
CA ILE A 59 -5.84 14.21 1.89
C ILE A 59 -6.11 12.70 1.89
N ILE A 60 -5.26 11.93 1.21
CA ILE A 60 -5.38 10.49 1.13
C ILE A 60 -4.22 9.86 1.88
N CYS A 61 -4.57 9.06 2.89
CA CYS A 61 -3.69 8.30 3.77
C CYS A 61 -3.85 6.79 3.55
N GLU A 62 -2.90 6.02 4.08
CA GLU A 62 -2.97 4.58 4.17
C GLU A 62 -2.62 4.14 5.61
N LYS A 63 -3.37 3.20 6.16
CA LYS A 63 -3.34 2.84 7.59
C LYS A 63 -2.00 2.29 8.08
N GLU A 64 -1.25 1.55 7.26
CA GLU A 64 0.07 1.04 7.62
C GLU A 64 1.16 2.11 7.51
N GLU A 65 1.00 3.02 6.54
CA GLU A 65 1.98 4.05 6.26
C GLU A 65 1.85 5.26 7.18
N ASN A 66 0.64 5.64 7.54
CA ASN A 66 0.39 6.87 8.28
C ASN A 66 -0.04 6.59 9.72
N THR A 67 0.46 7.38 10.67
CA THR A 67 0.09 7.20 12.08
C THR A 67 -1.31 7.74 12.35
N LYS A 68 -1.97 7.16 13.36
CA LYS A 68 -3.30 7.61 13.79
C LYS A 68 -3.30 9.08 14.20
N GLU A 69 -2.27 9.50 14.93
CA GLU A 69 -2.10 10.87 15.41
C GLU A 69 -1.99 11.88 14.26
N MET A 70 -1.26 11.52 13.18
CA MET A 70 -1.19 12.34 11.96
C MET A 70 -2.56 12.50 11.32
N VAL A 71 -3.27 11.40 11.16
CA VAL A 71 -4.61 11.37 10.55
C VAL A 71 -5.57 12.22 11.37
N GLU A 72 -5.61 12.06 12.68
CA GLU A 72 -6.45 12.84 13.59
C GLU A 72 -6.10 14.33 13.59
N GLN A 73 -4.82 14.67 13.45
CA GLN A 73 -4.37 16.05 13.33
C GLN A 73 -4.85 16.68 12.02
N LEU A 74 -4.68 15.99 10.90
CA LEU A 74 -5.12 16.44 9.56
C LEU A 74 -6.64 16.58 9.46
N ALA A 75 -7.39 15.64 10.03
CA ALA A 75 -8.85 15.60 9.99
C ALA A 75 -9.50 16.79 10.73
N LYS A 76 -8.75 17.53 11.56
CA LYS A 76 -9.21 18.78 12.18
C LYS A 76 -9.31 19.94 11.18
N HIS A 77 -8.62 19.85 10.06
CA HIS A 77 -8.45 20.93 9.10
C HIS A 77 -8.98 20.59 7.71
N PHE A 78 -8.93 19.30 7.32
CA PHE A 78 -9.19 18.87 5.96
C PHE A 78 -10.02 17.58 5.91
N PRO A 79 -10.76 17.33 4.82
CA PRO A 79 -11.28 16.00 4.51
C PRO A 79 -10.13 15.00 4.38
N VAL A 80 -10.19 13.89 5.09
CA VAL A 80 -9.17 12.82 5.05
C VAL A 80 -9.84 11.49 4.71
N TYR A 81 -9.34 10.81 3.69
CA TYR A 81 -9.65 9.41 3.41
C TYR A 81 -8.46 8.53 3.86
N VAL A 82 -8.77 7.45 4.56
CA VAL A 82 -7.77 6.47 5.02
C VAL A 82 -8.05 5.13 4.36
N ALA A 83 -7.18 4.74 3.45
CA ALA A 83 -7.20 3.39 2.88
C ALA A 83 -6.72 2.37 3.92
N GLN A 84 -7.29 1.16 3.88
CA GLN A 84 -6.79 -0.01 4.60
C GLN A 84 -6.65 -1.15 3.60
N VAL A 85 -5.41 -1.59 3.35
CA VAL A 85 -5.09 -2.56 2.32
C VAL A 85 -4.41 -3.77 2.96
N GLU A 86 -5.20 -4.82 3.20
CA GLU A 86 -4.75 -6.09 3.78
C GLU A 86 -4.86 -7.25 2.76
N SER A 87 -5.47 -6.97 1.60
CA SER A 87 -5.66 -7.96 0.53
C SER A 87 -5.67 -7.32 -0.86
N VAL A 88 -5.56 -8.16 -1.90
CA VAL A 88 -5.77 -7.73 -3.30
C VAL A 88 -7.17 -7.13 -3.48
N ALA A 89 -8.19 -7.70 -2.84
CA ALA A 89 -9.54 -7.16 -2.87
C ALA A 89 -9.63 -5.76 -2.24
N ASP A 90 -8.90 -5.51 -1.15
CA ASP A 90 -8.83 -4.19 -0.52
C ASP A 90 -8.12 -3.18 -1.41
N ALA A 91 -7.06 -3.58 -2.11
CA ALA A 91 -6.39 -2.72 -3.08
C ALA A 91 -7.35 -2.32 -4.22
N HIS A 92 -8.15 -3.25 -4.72
CA HIS A 92 -9.19 -2.95 -5.72
C HIS A 92 -10.25 -2.01 -5.17
N ARG A 93 -10.67 -2.19 -3.92
CA ARG A 93 -11.61 -1.27 -3.24
C ARG A 93 -11.00 0.12 -3.11
N MET A 94 -9.75 0.23 -2.64
CA MET A 94 -9.04 1.51 -2.53
C MET A 94 -9.01 2.27 -3.86
N ILE A 95 -8.66 1.61 -4.98
CA ILE A 95 -8.63 2.24 -6.30
C ILE A 95 -10.02 2.78 -6.69
N ARG A 96 -11.08 2.01 -6.44
CA ARG A 96 -12.46 2.43 -6.74
C ARG A 96 -12.91 3.58 -5.86
N ASP A 97 -12.63 3.51 -4.55
CA ASP A 97 -12.97 4.57 -3.60
C ASP A 97 -12.27 5.88 -3.96
N ILE A 98 -10.97 5.83 -4.26
CA ILE A 98 -10.21 6.99 -4.73
C ILE A 98 -10.84 7.53 -6.02
N GLY A 99 -11.10 6.68 -7.02
CA GLY A 99 -11.73 7.09 -8.27
C GLY A 99 -13.07 7.80 -8.06
N THR A 100 -13.86 7.33 -7.09
CA THR A 100 -15.14 7.97 -6.71
C THR A 100 -14.90 9.33 -6.05
N LEU A 101 -13.98 9.41 -5.09
CA LEU A 101 -13.69 10.64 -4.33
C LEU A 101 -13.12 11.76 -5.21
N VAL A 102 -12.37 11.40 -6.25
CA VAL A 102 -11.70 12.37 -7.14
C VAL A 102 -12.39 12.52 -8.50
N ASN A 103 -13.60 11.96 -8.65
CA ASN A 103 -14.41 12.05 -9.89
C ASN A 103 -13.71 11.43 -11.13
N ARG A 104 -13.07 10.26 -10.93
CA ARG A 104 -12.34 9.46 -11.94
C ARG A 104 -12.73 7.98 -11.85
N LEU A 105 -14.03 7.71 -11.70
CA LEU A 105 -14.52 6.35 -11.52
C LEU A 105 -14.34 5.47 -12.77
N ASP A 106 -14.49 6.07 -13.95
CA ASP A 106 -14.33 5.34 -15.22
C ASP A 106 -12.86 4.95 -15.44
N GLU A 107 -11.93 5.86 -15.15
CA GLU A 107 -10.49 5.60 -15.18
C GLU A 107 -10.11 4.53 -14.15
N ALA A 108 -10.68 4.59 -12.94
CA ALA A 108 -10.46 3.57 -11.91
C ALA A 108 -10.96 2.20 -12.35
N ASN A 109 -12.13 2.09 -12.95
CA ASN A 109 -12.66 0.83 -13.49
C ASN A 109 -11.79 0.29 -14.64
N THR A 110 -11.28 1.16 -15.50
CA THR A 110 -10.33 0.80 -16.55
C THR A 110 -9.04 0.25 -15.97
N LEU A 111 -8.45 0.93 -14.98
CA LEU A 111 -7.26 0.47 -14.28
C LEU A 111 -7.49 -0.89 -13.59
N LEU A 112 -8.61 -1.07 -12.90
CA LEU A 112 -8.98 -2.32 -12.25
C LEU A 112 -9.11 -3.48 -13.24
N THR A 113 -9.67 -3.21 -14.43
CA THR A 113 -9.75 -4.21 -15.50
C THR A 113 -8.36 -4.63 -15.95
N GLN A 114 -7.45 -3.69 -16.18
CA GLN A 114 -6.07 -3.96 -16.57
C GLN A 114 -5.32 -4.77 -15.49
N VAL A 115 -5.45 -4.36 -14.22
CA VAL A 115 -4.83 -5.08 -13.09
C VAL A 115 -5.35 -6.51 -12.99
N THR A 116 -6.67 -6.70 -13.09
CA THR A 116 -7.30 -8.03 -13.04
C THR A 116 -6.81 -8.92 -14.18
N GLN A 117 -6.73 -8.39 -15.40
CA GLN A 117 -6.20 -9.11 -16.55
C GLN A 117 -4.72 -9.48 -16.36
N ALA A 118 -3.90 -8.55 -15.87
CA ALA A 118 -2.49 -8.81 -15.60
C ALA A 118 -2.30 -9.92 -14.56
N PHE A 119 -3.05 -9.88 -13.44
CA PHE A 119 -3.01 -10.94 -12.43
C PHE A 119 -3.48 -12.30 -12.98
N SER A 120 -4.50 -12.31 -13.83
CA SER A 120 -5.02 -13.53 -14.44
C SER A 120 -4.04 -14.16 -15.43
N ALA A 121 -3.19 -13.36 -16.05
CA ALA A 121 -2.16 -13.81 -17.00
C ALA A 121 -0.90 -14.34 -16.29
N LEU A 122 -0.72 -14.10 -14.99
CA LEU A 122 0.44 -14.60 -14.25
C LEU A 122 0.36 -16.13 -14.09
N PRO A 123 1.52 -16.82 -14.19
CA PRO A 123 1.57 -18.25 -13.95
C PRO A 123 1.15 -18.55 -12.50
N LYS A 124 0.36 -19.62 -12.35
CA LYS A 124 0.08 -20.14 -11.01
C LYS A 124 1.26 -20.97 -10.52
N HIS A 125 1.63 -20.73 -9.30
CA HIS A 125 2.68 -21.46 -8.62
C HIS A 125 2.09 -22.42 -7.59
N THR A 126 2.88 -23.39 -7.17
CA THR A 126 2.59 -24.25 -6.05
C THR A 126 3.80 -24.29 -5.13
N GLY A 127 3.57 -24.52 -3.86
CA GLY A 127 4.65 -24.65 -2.87
C GLY A 127 4.46 -23.76 -1.65
N ARG A 128 5.22 -24.10 -0.63
CA ARG A 128 5.21 -23.43 0.68
C ARG A 128 6.26 -22.32 0.66
N ILE A 129 5.85 -21.11 1.01
CA ILE A 129 6.71 -19.93 0.92
C ILE A 129 6.79 -19.20 2.26
N ALA A 130 7.98 -18.72 2.61
CA ALA A 130 8.17 -17.65 3.57
C ALA A 130 8.67 -16.40 2.87
N TYR A 131 8.06 -15.25 3.17
CA TYR A 131 8.58 -13.94 2.77
C TYR A 131 9.17 -13.25 4.02
N MET A 132 10.48 -13.04 4.00
CA MET A 132 11.21 -12.44 5.13
C MET A 132 11.05 -10.93 5.12
N MET A 133 10.59 -10.38 6.23
CA MET A 133 10.47 -8.92 6.42
C MET A 133 11.69 -8.33 7.13
N TRP A 134 12.30 -9.10 8.03
CA TRP A 134 13.41 -8.63 8.85
C TRP A 134 14.30 -9.79 9.31
N ARG A 135 15.58 -9.51 9.59
CA ARG A 135 16.57 -10.54 9.91
C ARG A 135 16.87 -10.69 11.40
N LYS A 136 16.79 -9.60 12.17
CA LYS A 136 17.17 -9.64 13.62
C LYS A 136 16.13 -8.85 14.44
N PRO A 137 15.12 -9.53 15.02
CA PRO A 137 14.85 -10.99 14.91
C PRO A 137 14.40 -11.38 13.49
N TYR A 138 14.32 -12.70 13.20
CA TYR A 138 13.68 -13.15 11.96
C TYR A 138 12.19 -12.87 12.04
N MET A 139 11.67 -12.10 11.09
CA MET A 139 10.25 -11.80 10.96
C MET A 139 9.80 -12.16 9.55
N VAL A 140 8.66 -12.83 9.47
CA VAL A 140 8.05 -13.25 8.20
C VAL A 140 6.69 -12.59 8.00
N VAL A 141 6.22 -12.59 6.76
CA VAL A 141 4.85 -12.21 6.44
C VAL A 141 3.89 -13.24 7.03
N GLY A 142 2.92 -12.78 7.81
CA GLY A 142 1.76 -13.54 8.28
C GLY A 142 0.47 -13.02 7.65
N ALA A 143 -0.67 -13.27 8.29
CA ALA A 143 -1.98 -12.81 7.85
C ALA A 143 -2.69 -11.98 8.96
N PRO A 144 -3.60 -11.05 8.59
CA PRO A 144 -3.89 -10.59 7.24
C PRO A 144 -2.86 -9.56 6.77
N THR A 145 -2.25 -9.76 5.60
CA THR A 145 -1.35 -8.80 4.96
C THR A 145 -1.55 -8.79 3.45
N TYR A 146 -1.31 -7.65 2.82
CA TYR A 146 -1.37 -7.52 1.36
C TYR A 146 -0.41 -8.49 0.66
N ILE A 147 0.80 -8.65 1.20
CA ILE A 147 1.82 -9.55 0.65
C ILE A 147 1.32 -11.01 0.68
N ASP A 148 0.76 -11.47 1.81
CA ASP A 148 0.19 -12.82 1.90
C ASP A 148 -0.94 -13.03 0.89
N SER A 149 -1.83 -12.05 0.74
CA SER A 149 -2.91 -12.09 -0.24
C SER A 149 -2.40 -12.19 -1.68
N VAL A 150 -1.32 -11.47 -2.02
CA VAL A 150 -0.68 -11.57 -3.35
C VAL A 150 -0.09 -12.96 -3.56
N LEU A 151 0.68 -13.47 -2.60
CA LEU A 151 1.30 -14.80 -2.67
C LEU A 151 0.24 -15.90 -2.84
N THR A 152 -0.84 -15.83 -2.05
CA THR A 152 -1.97 -16.76 -2.13
C THR A 152 -2.67 -16.66 -3.49
N THR A 153 -2.87 -15.45 -4.01
CA THR A 153 -3.46 -15.24 -5.35
C THR A 153 -2.60 -15.87 -6.44
N LEU A 154 -1.28 -15.90 -6.27
CA LEU A 154 -0.34 -16.56 -7.18
C LEU A 154 -0.28 -18.09 -6.99
N GLY A 155 -0.92 -18.64 -5.97
CA GLY A 155 -1.03 -20.08 -5.71
C GLY A 155 -0.04 -20.62 -4.68
N PHE A 156 0.74 -19.77 -4.02
CA PHE A 156 1.62 -20.18 -2.93
C PHE A 156 0.84 -20.44 -1.64
N THR A 157 1.41 -21.27 -0.76
CA THR A 157 0.91 -21.50 0.59
C THR A 157 1.86 -20.88 1.61
N ASN A 158 1.37 -19.97 2.42
CA ASN A 158 2.12 -19.39 3.52
C ASN A 158 1.86 -20.18 4.82
N PRO A 159 2.83 -20.90 5.38
CA PRO A 159 2.63 -21.68 6.60
C PRO A 159 2.54 -20.84 7.87
N PHE A 160 2.86 -19.54 7.82
CA PHE A 160 2.93 -18.65 8.98
C PHE A 160 1.64 -17.83 9.22
N VAL A 161 0.59 -18.06 8.44
CA VAL A 161 -0.70 -17.34 8.60
C VAL A 161 -1.39 -17.58 9.94
N HIS A 162 -1.02 -18.63 10.67
CA HIS A 162 -1.57 -18.97 11.98
C HIS A 162 -0.71 -18.48 13.15
N PHE A 163 0.43 -17.89 12.89
CA PHE A 163 1.29 -17.28 13.90
C PHE A 163 0.68 -15.95 14.37
N GLU A 164 0.95 -15.59 15.62
CA GLU A 164 0.42 -14.36 16.19
C GLU A 164 1.04 -13.13 15.54
N GLY A 165 0.18 -12.18 15.11
CA GLY A 165 0.55 -10.92 14.47
C GLY A 165 0.71 -11.01 12.95
N ARG A 166 0.69 -9.83 12.33
CA ARG A 166 0.77 -9.68 10.86
C ARG A 166 2.18 -9.96 10.32
N TYR A 167 3.20 -9.72 11.14
CA TYR A 167 4.61 -9.97 10.84
C TYR A 167 5.25 -10.72 12.01
N PRO A 168 4.92 -12.01 12.19
CA PRO A 168 5.39 -12.77 13.34
C PRO A 168 6.90 -12.94 13.35
N THR A 169 7.47 -12.95 14.56
CA THR A 169 8.83 -13.38 14.79
C THR A 169 8.88 -14.91 14.77
N VAL A 170 9.86 -15.45 14.06
CA VAL A 170 10.06 -16.90 13.91
C VAL A 170 11.49 -17.28 14.26
N THR A 171 11.66 -18.54 14.67
CA THR A 171 12.96 -19.17 14.92
C THR A 171 13.46 -19.89 13.65
N ILE A 172 14.72 -20.29 13.68
CA ILE A 172 15.27 -21.15 12.61
C ILE A 172 14.54 -22.50 12.61
N ASP A 173 14.17 -23.02 13.77
CA ASP A 173 13.45 -24.29 13.90
C ASP A 173 12.05 -24.18 13.29
N ASP A 174 11.33 -23.06 13.47
CA ASP A 174 10.05 -22.80 12.81
C ASP A 174 10.19 -22.82 11.30
N LEU A 175 11.22 -22.16 10.77
CA LEU A 175 11.49 -22.13 9.33
C LEU A 175 11.80 -23.52 8.77
N GLN A 176 12.58 -24.36 9.51
CA GLN A 176 12.89 -25.73 9.11
C GLN A 176 11.66 -26.62 9.15
N GLN A 177 10.85 -26.53 10.22
CA GLN A 177 9.62 -27.32 10.37
C GLN A 177 8.54 -26.93 9.35
N ALA A 178 8.58 -25.69 8.83
CA ALA A 178 7.65 -25.22 7.83
C ALA A 178 7.79 -25.93 6.48
N GLN A 179 8.86 -26.69 6.23
CA GLN A 179 9.12 -27.41 4.97
C GLN A 179 8.91 -26.51 3.75
N LEU A 180 9.65 -25.43 3.72
CA LEU A 180 9.53 -24.41 2.68
C LEU A 180 10.13 -24.88 1.35
N ASP A 181 9.43 -24.62 0.26
CA ASP A 181 9.95 -24.73 -1.10
C ASP A 181 10.67 -23.46 -1.53
N TYR A 182 10.24 -22.31 -0.97
CA TYR A 182 10.77 -20.97 -1.32
C TYR A 182 10.99 -20.12 -0.07
N LEU A 183 12.07 -19.36 -0.09
CA LEU A 183 12.37 -18.32 0.88
C LEU A 183 12.67 -17.01 0.13
N PHE A 184 11.77 -16.03 0.22
CA PHE A 184 11.97 -14.70 -0.35
C PHE A 184 12.60 -13.77 0.69
N LEU A 185 13.59 -12.97 0.25
CA LEU A 185 14.38 -12.07 1.08
C LEU A 185 14.20 -10.63 0.62
#